data_341395c870f40f7fd782204e0a06db93
#
_entry.id   341395c870f40f7fd782204e0a06db93
#
_cell.length_a   1.000
_cell.length_b   1.000
_cell.length_c   1.000
_cell.angle_alpha   90.00
_cell.angle_beta   90.00
_cell.angle_gamma   90.00
#
_symmetry.space_group_name_H-M   'P 1'
#
loop_
_entity.id
_entity.type
_entity.pdbx_description
1 polymer ?
#
loop_
_entity_poly.entity_id
_entity_poly.type
_entity_poly.pdbx_seq_one_letter_code
_entity_poly.pdbx_strand_id
1 'polypeptide(L)'
;MLELDRVTRAFGMPDGGTYCTLRDISLKVGSGAFVALVGPSGCGKSTLLNIVAGLLRPTSGRVRVGDEELAGLNRRATYMFQQDALLPWKDVRDNVALGLVLAGRTRADANRSADEWLARVGLTAFASHYPSQLSGGMRKRVAMAQNWIIDRDILLMDEPFSALDVHTRQRMETELLVLWEAPRSAESFMVGRAFQAIRKTILFVTHDLEEAIALADEVVVLSAGPASHIVARHPVALERPRDLLELRTSAAFIDLYRTLWAVLREEVIKSQRERSRA
;
A
#
# COMPACT_ATOMS: atom_id res chain seq x y z
N MET A 1 -9.16 11.28 -5.99
CA MET A 1 -9.98 10.70 -4.91
C MET A 1 -10.28 9.25 -5.25
N LEU A 2 -10.22 8.35 -4.28
CA LEU A 2 -10.64 6.95 -4.40
C LEU A 2 -11.88 6.75 -3.52
N GLU A 3 -12.93 6.13 -4.04
CA GLU A 3 -14.16 5.87 -3.32
C GLU A 3 -14.62 4.42 -3.52
N LEU A 4 -14.91 3.75 -2.42
CA LEU A 4 -15.60 2.48 -2.37
C LEU A 4 -17.01 2.76 -1.85
N ASP A 5 -18.06 2.30 -2.56
CA ASP A 5 -19.45 2.47 -2.21
C ASP A 5 -20.09 1.08 -2.04
N ARG A 6 -20.33 0.70 -0.79
CA ARG A 6 -20.94 -0.57 -0.36
C ARG A 6 -20.34 -1.81 -1.05
N VAL A 7 -19.02 -1.84 -1.14
CA VAL A 7 -18.30 -2.94 -1.77
C VAL A 7 -18.46 -4.20 -0.95
N THR A 8 -19.00 -5.25 -1.59
CA THR A 8 -19.13 -6.59 -1.03
C THR A 8 -18.40 -7.58 -1.91
N ARG A 9 -17.69 -8.54 -1.30
CA ARG A 9 -17.06 -9.63 -2.03
C ARG A 9 -17.36 -10.97 -1.38
N ALA A 10 -17.92 -11.87 -2.17
CA ALA A 10 -18.17 -13.25 -1.82
C ALA A 10 -17.51 -14.18 -2.84
N PHE A 11 -17.09 -15.36 -2.39
CA PHE A 11 -16.48 -16.41 -3.18
C PHE A 11 -17.34 -17.67 -3.12
N GLY A 12 -17.49 -18.35 -4.25
CA GLY A 12 -18.13 -19.66 -4.27
C GLY A 12 -17.27 -20.72 -3.55
N MET A 13 -17.88 -21.57 -2.80
CA MET A 13 -17.23 -22.69 -2.11
C MET A 13 -17.38 -23.98 -2.93
N PRO A 14 -16.47 -24.95 -2.82
CA PRO A 14 -16.56 -26.22 -3.56
C PRO A 14 -17.81 -27.03 -3.27
N ASP A 15 -18.39 -26.87 -2.08
CA ASP A 15 -19.63 -27.50 -1.63
C ASP A 15 -20.92 -26.84 -2.13
N GLY A 16 -20.78 -25.81 -3.00
CA GLY A 16 -21.88 -24.99 -3.51
C GLY A 16 -22.30 -23.85 -2.58
N GLY A 17 -21.65 -23.70 -1.41
CA GLY A 17 -21.85 -22.58 -0.49
C GLY A 17 -21.21 -21.29 -0.98
N THR A 18 -21.38 -20.22 -0.22
CA THR A 18 -20.79 -18.91 -0.50
C THR A 18 -20.10 -18.38 0.74
N TYR A 19 -18.83 -18.03 0.61
CA TYR A 19 -18.03 -17.37 1.64
C TYR A 19 -17.96 -15.88 1.39
N CYS A 20 -18.61 -15.08 2.23
CA CYS A 20 -18.54 -13.62 2.15
C CYS A 20 -17.28 -13.13 2.88
N THR A 21 -16.33 -12.57 2.14
CA THR A 21 -15.09 -12.04 2.71
C THR A 21 -15.26 -10.60 3.19
N LEU A 22 -15.86 -9.74 2.36
CA LEU A 22 -16.09 -8.33 2.64
C LEU A 22 -17.58 -8.01 2.49
N ARG A 23 -18.14 -7.21 3.39
CA ARG A 23 -19.53 -6.77 3.35
C ARG A 23 -19.65 -5.26 3.52
N ASP A 24 -20.32 -4.61 2.57
CA ASP A 24 -20.74 -3.20 2.62
C ASP A 24 -19.60 -2.22 2.98
N ILE A 25 -18.39 -2.46 2.44
CA ILE A 25 -17.26 -1.58 2.65
C ILE A 25 -17.50 -0.25 1.95
N SER A 26 -17.61 0.81 2.74
CA SER A 26 -17.72 2.19 2.23
C SER A 26 -16.55 3.01 2.77
N LEU A 27 -15.67 3.46 1.87
CA LEU A 27 -14.45 4.18 2.21
C LEU A 27 -14.16 5.26 1.17
N LYS A 28 -13.88 6.48 1.63
CA LYS A 28 -13.40 7.58 0.79
C LYS A 28 -11.98 7.92 1.19
N VAL A 29 -11.08 7.92 0.21
CA VAL A 29 -9.66 8.29 0.36
C VAL A 29 -9.41 9.54 -0.45
N GLY A 30 -9.02 10.61 0.22
CA GLY A 30 -8.69 11.89 -0.40
C GLY A 30 -7.47 11.78 -1.33
N SER A 31 -7.37 12.66 -2.32
CA SER A 31 -6.16 12.76 -3.14
C SER A 31 -4.97 13.16 -2.28
N GLY A 32 -3.87 12.43 -2.41
CA GLY A 32 -2.65 12.66 -1.64
C GLY A 32 -2.72 12.19 -0.18
N ALA A 33 -3.80 11.56 0.27
CA ALA A 33 -3.90 11.00 1.61
C ALA A 33 -3.18 9.65 1.72
N PHE A 34 -2.64 9.39 2.90
CA PHE A 34 -2.07 8.11 3.28
C PHE A 34 -3.03 7.40 4.25
N VAL A 35 -3.74 6.37 3.80
CA VAL A 35 -4.70 5.63 4.62
C VAL A 35 -4.17 4.22 4.89
N ALA A 36 -4.12 3.83 6.16
CA ALA A 36 -3.77 2.49 6.58
C ALA A 36 -5.01 1.65 6.86
N LEU A 37 -5.01 0.41 6.38
CA LEU A 37 -6.01 -0.61 6.68
C LEU A 37 -5.41 -1.64 7.63
N VAL A 38 -5.98 -1.77 8.81
CA VAL A 38 -5.59 -2.77 9.81
C VAL A 38 -6.75 -3.71 10.12
N GLY A 39 -6.44 -4.88 10.64
CA GLY A 39 -7.45 -5.86 11.01
C GLY A 39 -6.85 -7.27 11.17
N PRO A 40 -7.58 -8.24 11.73
CA PRO A 40 -7.10 -9.60 11.92
C PRO A 40 -6.64 -10.26 10.62
N SER A 41 -5.77 -11.27 10.72
CA SER A 41 -5.36 -12.06 9.56
C SER A 41 -6.56 -12.79 8.96
N GLY A 42 -6.71 -12.70 7.63
CA GLY A 42 -7.82 -13.32 6.89
C GLY A 42 -9.11 -12.46 6.83
N CYS A 43 -9.14 -11.25 7.39
CA CYS A 43 -10.31 -10.38 7.32
C CYS A 43 -10.55 -9.73 5.94
N GLY A 44 -9.72 -9.98 4.94
CA GLY A 44 -9.95 -9.50 3.58
C GLY A 44 -9.22 -8.22 3.17
N LYS A 45 -8.18 -7.77 3.91
CA LYS A 45 -7.39 -6.58 3.56
C LYS A 45 -6.81 -6.64 2.14
N SER A 46 -6.11 -7.71 1.81
CA SER A 46 -5.55 -7.94 0.46
C SER A 46 -6.66 -8.10 -0.59
N THR A 47 -7.81 -8.68 -0.22
CA THR A 47 -8.98 -8.76 -1.10
C THR A 47 -9.48 -7.35 -1.46
N LEU A 48 -9.52 -6.45 -0.48
CA LEU A 48 -9.92 -5.06 -0.71
C LEU A 48 -8.93 -4.33 -1.62
N LEU A 49 -7.61 -4.49 -1.38
CA LEU A 49 -6.59 -3.94 -2.28
C LEU A 49 -6.71 -4.48 -3.71
N ASN A 50 -6.95 -5.78 -3.87
CA ASN A 50 -7.15 -6.39 -5.18
C ASN A 50 -8.38 -5.83 -5.91
N ILE A 51 -9.46 -5.52 -5.19
CA ILE A 51 -10.64 -4.85 -5.74
C ILE A 51 -10.28 -3.42 -6.19
N VAL A 52 -9.55 -2.66 -5.38
CA VAL A 52 -9.11 -1.30 -5.72
C VAL A 52 -8.12 -1.30 -6.89
N ALA A 53 -7.28 -2.33 -7.00
CA ALA A 53 -6.39 -2.53 -8.14
C ALA A 53 -7.13 -2.93 -9.44
N GLY A 54 -8.40 -3.35 -9.32
CA GLY A 54 -9.17 -3.89 -10.44
C GLY A 54 -8.75 -5.29 -10.86
N LEU A 55 -7.98 -5.98 -10.02
CA LEU A 55 -7.59 -7.39 -10.19
C LEU A 55 -8.73 -8.33 -9.81
N LEU A 56 -9.64 -7.87 -8.97
CA LEU A 56 -10.81 -8.60 -8.51
C LEU A 56 -12.04 -7.70 -8.61
N ARG A 57 -13.13 -8.22 -9.20
CA ARG A 57 -14.40 -7.48 -9.24
C ARG A 57 -15.17 -7.66 -7.92
N PRO A 58 -15.81 -6.62 -7.39
CA PRO A 58 -16.74 -6.80 -6.28
C PRO A 58 -17.94 -7.65 -6.72
N THR A 59 -18.60 -8.34 -5.78
CA THR A 59 -19.85 -9.06 -6.02
C THR A 59 -21.01 -8.07 -6.08
N SER A 60 -20.96 -7.01 -5.28
CA SER A 60 -21.88 -5.86 -5.32
C SER A 60 -21.17 -4.60 -4.82
N GLY A 61 -21.79 -3.45 -5.03
CA GLY A 61 -21.18 -2.15 -4.79
C GLY A 61 -20.25 -1.75 -5.94
N ARG A 62 -19.54 -0.64 -5.80
CA ARG A 62 -18.68 -0.09 -6.85
C ARG A 62 -17.45 0.61 -6.28
N VAL A 63 -16.42 0.70 -7.12
CA VAL A 63 -15.20 1.48 -6.86
C VAL A 63 -15.14 2.62 -7.86
N ARG A 64 -14.81 3.82 -7.42
CA ARG A 64 -14.60 5.00 -8.26
C ARG A 64 -13.20 5.55 -8.05
N VAL A 65 -12.58 6.00 -9.14
CA VAL A 65 -11.26 6.66 -9.13
C VAL A 65 -11.40 7.99 -9.85
N GLY A 66 -11.34 9.07 -9.09
CA GLY A 66 -11.80 10.37 -9.56
C GLY A 66 -13.32 10.36 -9.74
N ASP A 67 -13.77 10.75 -10.92
CA ASP A 67 -15.19 10.79 -11.28
C ASP A 67 -15.66 9.54 -12.04
N GLU A 68 -14.75 8.59 -12.31
CA GLU A 68 -15.01 7.42 -13.14
C GLU A 68 -15.19 6.17 -12.28
N GLU A 69 -16.14 5.30 -12.66
CA GLU A 69 -16.28 3.98 -12.08
C GLU A 69 -15.20 3.05 -12.63
N LEU A 70 -14.57 2.28 -11.73
CA LEU A 70 -13.49 1.38 -12.10
C LEU A 70 -14.02 0.16 -12.87
N ALA A 71 -13.73 0.10 -14.15
CA ALA A 71 -14.03 -1.02 -15.02
C ALA A 71 -12.73 -1.75 -15.42
N GLY A 72 -12.38 -2.84 -14.75
CA GLY A 72 -11.16 -3.61 -14.99
C GLY A 72 -9.95 -3.05 -14.23
N LEU A 73 -8.74 -3.16 -14.81
CA LEU A 73 -7.50 -2.77 -14.13
C LEU A 73 -7.44 -1.27 -13.86
N ASN A 74 -7.08 -0.92 -12.64
CA ASN A 74 -6.87 0.47 -12.24
C ASN A 74 -5.55 1.00 -12.81
N ARG A 75 -5.62 1.64 -13.96
CA ARG A 75 -4.45 2.21 -14.65
C ARG A 75 -3.86 3.44 -13.93
N ARG A 76 -4.53 3.97 -12.91
CA ARG A 76 -4.04 5.06 -12.07
C ARG A 76 -3.33 4.58 -10.80
N ALA A 77 -3.25 3.26 -10.60
CA ALA A 77 -2.60 2.67 -9.44
C ALA A 77 -1.33 1.90 -9.82
N THR A 78 -0.37 1.85 -8.88
CA THR A 78 0.69 0.86 -8.79
C THR A 78 0.43 -0.02 -7.57
N TYR A 79 0.95 -1.25 -7.58
CA TYR A 79 0.72 -2.23 -6.52
C TYR A 79 2.05 -2.80 -6.03
N MET A 80 2.37 -2.57 -4.76
CA MET A 80 3.49 -3.20 -4.08
C MET A 80 2.97 -4.39 -3.29
N PHE A 81 3.28 -5.60 -3.76
CA PHE A 81 2.85 -6.85 -3.15
C PHE A 81 3.63 -7.18 -1.89
N GLN A 82 3.06 -8.03 -1.04
CA GLN A 82 3.71 -8.57 0.16
C GLN A 82 5.02 -9.29 -0.21
N GLN A 83 4.99 -10.14 -1.24
CA GLN A 83 6.19 -10.71 -1.83
C GLN A 83 6.79 -9.76 -2.87
N ASP A 84 8.12 -9.77 -2.97
CA ASP A 84 8.80 -8.94 -3.96
C ASP A 84 8.45 -9.44 -5.36
N ALA A 85 7.70 -8.66 -6.13
CA ALA A 85 7.30 -9.01 -7.50
C ALA A 85 8.44 -8.71 -8.50
N LEU A 86 9.68 -8.95 -8.11
CA LEU A 86 10.86 -8.77 -8.97
C LEU A 86 11.01 -9.97 -9.90
N LEU A 87 11.28 -9.72 -11.17
CA LEU A 87 11.55 -10.74 -12.16
C LEU A 87 12.95 -11.32 -11.93
N PRO A 88 13.10 -12.61 -11.55
CA PRO A 88 14.39 -13.16 -11.12
C PRO A 88 15.43 -13.27 -12.24
N TRP A 89 14.99 -13.26 -13.51
CA TRP A 89 15.84 -13.31 -14.71
C TRP A 89 16.22 -11.93 -15.24
N LYS A 90 15.78 -10.84 -14.61
CA LYS A 90 16.17 -9.47 -14.92
C LYS A 90 17.06 -8.93 -13.83
N ASP A 91 18.04 -8.10 -14.20
CA ASP A 91 18.81 -7.35 -13.22
C ASP A 91 17.96 -6.28 -12.53
N VAL A 92 18.53 -5.65 -11.52
CA VAL A 92 17.88 -4.64 -10.70
C VAL A 92 17.41 -3.43 -11.53
N ARG A 93 18.28 -2.93 -12.43
CA ARG A 93 17.96 -1.81 -13.32
C ARG A 93 16.77 -2.16 -14.22
N ASP A 94 16.81 -3.31 -14.87
CA ASP A 94 15.77 -3.79 -15.77
C ASP A 94 14.44 -4.02 -15.02
N ASN A 95 14.47 -4.47 -13.75
CA ASN A 95 13.30 -4.59 -12.91
C ASN A 95 12.67 -3.22 -12.65
N VAL A 96 13.47 -2.23 -12.27
CA VAL A 96 12.97 -0.87 -12.02
C VAL A 96 12.44 -0.22 -13.29
N ALA A 97 13.14 -0.37 -14.41
CA ALA A 97 12.78 0.21 -15.71
C ALA A 97 11.52 -0.42 -16.35
N LEU A 98 11.16 -1.65 -15.94
CA LEU A 98 10.16 -2.47 -16.61
C LEU A 98 8.85 -1.75 -16.89
N GLY A 99 8.31 -1.07 -15.89
CA GLY A 99 7.02 -0.39 -16.01
C GLY A 99 7.04 0.74 -17.05
N LEU A 100 8.16 1.46 -17.17
CA LEU A 100 8.34 2.51 -18.19
C LEU A 100 8.44 1.92 -19.60
N VAL A 101 9.18 0.81 -19.75
CA VAL A 101 9.30 0.10 -21.03
C VAL A 101 7.92 -0.42 -21.49
N LEU A 102 7.14 -1.01 -20.57
CA LEU A 102 5.77 -1.45 -20.88
C LEU A 102 4.81 -0.29 -21.19
N ALA A 103 5.10 0.91 -20.66
CA ALA A 103 4.39 2.13 -21.01
C ALA A 103 4.84 2.77 -22.35
N GLY A 104 5.76 2.12 -23.10
CA GLY A 104 6.21 2.55 -24.42
C GLY A 104 7.40 3.51 -24.43
N ARG A 105 8.08 3.74 -23.31
CA ARG A 105 9.33 4.52 -23.30
C ARG A 105 10.46 3.71 -23.93
N THR A 106 11.42 4.41 -24.53
CA THR A 106 12.63 3.75 -25.05
C THR A 106 13.40 3.10 -23.91
N ARG A 107 14.11 1.99 -24.18
CA ARG A 107 14.90 1.30 -23.15
C ARG A 107 16.00 2.22 -22.57
N ALA A 108 16.58 3.08 -23.39
CA ALA A 108 17.62 4.03 -22.95
C ALA A 108 17.04 5.05 -21.94
N ASP A 109 15.87 5.63 -22.22
CA ASP A 109 15.23 6.59 -21.31
C ASP A 109 14.73 5.91 -20.04
N ALA A 110 14.13 4.71 -20.15
CA ALA A 110 13.68 3.93 -19.01
C ALA A 110 14.85 3.55 -18.08
N ASN A 111 15.99 3.15 -18.62
CA ASN A 111 17.19 2.80 -17.87
C ASN A 111 17.80 4.04 -17.18
N ARG A 112 17.82 5.20 -17.83
CA ARG A 112 18.30 6.44 -17.22
C ARG A 112 17.44 6.80 -16.01
N SER A 113 16.12 6.76 -16.16
CA SER A 113 15.20 7.00 -15.04
C SER A 113 15.36 5.94 -13.93
N ALA A 114 15.62 4.68 -14.28
CA ALA A 114 15.86 3.63 -13.31
C ALA A 114 17.17 3.88 -12.51
N ASP A 115 18.23 4.32 -13.16
CA ASP A 115 19.51 4.66 -12.49
C ASP A 115 19.31 5.83 -11.49
N GLU A 116 18.51 6.85 -11.84
CA GLU A 116 18.14 7.94 -10.93
C GLU A 116 17.36 7.43 -9.71
N TRP A 117 16.40 6.53 -9.90
CA TRP A 117 15.64 5.94 -8.80
C TRP A 117 16.49 5.02 -7.93
N LEU A 118 17.40 4.23 -8.52
CA LEU A 118 18.36 3.42 -7.78
C LEU A 118 19.31 4.26 -6.93
N ALA A 119 19.71 5.44 -7.42
CA ALA A 119 20.47 6.39 -6.62
C ALA A 119 19.67 6.90 -5.41
N ARG A 120 18.39 7.24 -5.58
CA ARG A 120 17.51 7.70 -4.49
C ARG A 120 17.32 6.66 -3.39
N VAL A 121 17.24 5.38 -3.75
CA VAL A 121 17.10 4.27 -2.78
C VAL A 121 18.45 3.66 -2.36
N GLY A 122 19.57 4.28 -2.74
CA GLY A 122 20.92 3.88 -2.32
C GLY A 122 21.41 2.54 -2.91
N LEU A 123 20.97 2.20 -4.13
CA LEU A 123 21.28 0.92 -4.79
C LEU A 123 22.02 1.06 -6.12
N THR A 124 22.68 2.19 -6.39
CA THR A 124 23.42 2.43 -7.65
C THR A 124 24.44 1.35 -7.94
N ALA A 125 25.23 0.92 -6.92
CA ALA A 125 26.25 -0.10 -7.08
C ALA A 125 25.69 -1.51 -7.40
N PHE A 126 24.38 -1.72 -7.22
CA PHE A 126 23.70 -3.00 -7.41
C PHE A 126 22.85 -3.05 -8.68
N ALA A 127 22.93 -2.05 -9.55
CA ALA A 127 22.09 -1.92 -10.74
C ALA A 127 22.15 -3.14 -11.68
N SER A 128 23.32 -3.77 -11.81
CA SER A 128 23.55 -4.97 -12.64
C SER A 128 23.41 -6.29 -11.90
N HIS A 129 23.06 -6.27 -10.59
CA HIS A 129 22.83 -7.50 -9.81
C HIS A 129 21.45 -8.07 -10.08
N TYR A 130 21.29 -9.37 -9.85
CA TYR A 130 20.00 -10.06 -9.92
C TYR A 130 19.32 -10.08 -8.53
N PRO A 131 18.00 -10.21 -8.47
CA PRO A 131 17.25 -10.25 -7.20
C PRO A 131 17.77 -11.29 -6.20
N SER A 132 18.26 -12.45 -6.67
CA SER A 132 18.84 -13.50 -5.84
C SER A 132 20.14 -13.09 -5.11
N GLN A 133 20.80 -12.05 -5.57
CA GLN A 133 22.07 -11.52 -5.02
C GLN A 133 21.84 -10.42 -3.99
N LEU A 134 20.57 -10.04 -3.74
CA LEU A 134 20.20 -8.95 -2.85
C LEU A 134 19.68 -9.45 -1.50
N SER A 135 19.91 -8.67 -0.44
CA SER A 135 19.24 -8.88 0.84
C SER A 135 17.72 -8.58 0.73
N GLY A 136 16.93 -9.04 1.70
CA GLY A 136 15.49 -8.75 1.74
C GLY A 136 15.17 -7.25 1.72
N GLY A 137 15.88 -6.45 2.52
CA GLY A 137 15.73 -4.99 2.52
C GLY A 137 16.11 -4.33 1.18
N MET A 138 17.17 -4.84 0.52
CA MET A 138 17.54 -4.34 -0.80
C MET A 138 16.47 -4.65 -1.85
N ARG A 139 15.91 -5.86 -1.85
CA ARG A 139 14.79 -6.20 -2.75
C ARG A 139 13.57 -5.30 -2.52
N LYS A 140 13.24 -4.98 -1.26
CA LYS A 140 12.14 -4.04 -0.95
C LYS A 140 12.40 -2.65 -1.50
N ARG A 141 13.64 -2.14 -1.42
CA ARG A 141 14.00 -0.86 -2.04
C ARG A 141 13.88 -0.89 -3.56
N VAL A 142 14.27 -1.98 -4.20
CA VAL A 142 14.06 -2.17 -5.65
C VAL A 142 12.56 -2.14 -5.97
N ALA A 143 11.72 -2.85 -5.20
CA ALA A 143 10.28 -2.85 -5.37
C ALA A 143 9.67 -1.45 -5.13
N MET A 144 10.17 -0.69 -4.17
CA MET A 144 9.79 0.73 -3.99
C MET A 144 10.13 1.55 -5.23
N ALA A 145 11.39 1.51 -5.70
CA ALA A 145 11.81 2.23 -6.89
C ALA A 145 10.97 1.85 -8.12
N GLN A 146 10.68 0.56 -8.31
CA GLN A 146 9.83 0.02 -9.38
C GLN A 146 8.40 0.61 -9.36
N ASN A 147 7.84 0.83 -8.17
CA ASN A 147 6.49 1.40 -8.02
C ASN A 147 6.48 2.94 -8.09
N TRP A 148 7.55 3.58 -7.65
CA TRP A 148 7.66 5.04 -7.68
C TRP A 148 8.02 5.63 -9.04
N ILE A 149 8.87 4.93 -9.82
CA ILE A 149 9.28 5.37 -11.15
C ILE A 149 8.10 5.53 -12.12
N ILE A 150 7.02 4.75 -11.89
CA ILE A 150 5.78 4.88 -12.64
C ILE A 150 4.97 6.02 -12.01
N ASP A 151 4.75 7.08 -12.78
CA ASP A 151 3.99 8.24 -12.30
C ASP A 151 2.48 7.94 -12.31
N ARG A 152 2.03 7.25 -11.26
CA ARG A 152 0.62 6.98 -10.96
C ARG A 152 0.19 7.72 -9.71
N ASP A 153 -1.10 8.07 -9.65
CA ASP A 153 -1.66 8.85 -8.53
C ASP A 153 -1.85 8.01 -7.27
N ILE A 154 -2.04 6.70 -7.42
CA ILE A 154 -2.39 5.79 -6.33
C ILE A 154 -1.29 4.75 -6.18
N LEU A 155 -0.90 4.49 -4.94
CA LEU A 155 -0.01 3.39 -4.56
C LEU A 155 -0.73 2.48 -3.57
N LEU A 156 -0.88 1.22 -3.95
CA LEU A 156 -1.45 0.17 -3.12
C LEU A 156 -0.28 -0.63 -2.53
N MET A 157 -0.28 -0.84 -1.22
CA MET A 157 0.80 -1.55 -0.54
C MET A 157 0.21 -2.64 0.37
N ASP A 158 0.57 -3.89 0.10
CA ASP A 158 0.08 -5.05 0.85
C ASP A 158 1.18 -5.60 1.76
N GLU A 159 1.14 -5.30 3.04
CA GLU A 159 2.10 -5.71 4.07
C GLU A 159 3.59 -5.59 3.62
N PRO A 160 4.02 -4.43 3.11
CA PRO A 160 5.31 -4.31 2.42
C PRO A 160 6.52 -4.56 3.31
N PHE A 161 6.36 -4.43 4.64
CA PHE A 161 7.47 -4.52 5.60
C PHE A 161 7.42 -5.76 6.50
N SER A 162 6.41 -6.64 6.34
CA SER A 162 6.16 -7.78 7.23
C SER A 162 7.30 -8.80 7.33
N ALA A 163 8.15 -8.91 6.29
CA ALA A 163 9.26 -9.86 6.25
C ALA A 163 10.62 -9.25 6.62
N LEU A 164 10.64 -8.02 7.15
CA LEU A 164 11.87 -7.30 7.50
C LEU A 164 12.14 -7.36 9.00
N ASP A 165 13.43 -7.42 9.35
CA ASP A 165 13.87 -7.20 10.73
C ASP A 165 13.55 -5.76 11.20
N VAL A 166 13.54 -5.54 12.51
CA VAL A 166 13.12 -4.27 13.12
C VAL A 166 13.89 -3.06 12.59
N HIS A 167 15.21 -3.15 12.47
CA HIS A 167 16.04 -2.02 12.04
C HIS A 167 15.85 -1.70 10.55
N THR A 168 15.81 -2.74 9.72
CA THR A 168 15.55 -2.59 8.28
C THR A 168 14.14 -2.03 8.04
N ARG A 169 13.14 -2.48 8.82
CA ARG A 169 11.76 -1.98 8.74
C ARG A 169 11.70 -0.48 9.06
N GLN A 170 12.22 -0.04 10.20
CA GLN A 170 12.24 1.36 10.61
C GLN A 170 12.89 2.27 9.56
N ARG A 171 14.00 1.80 8.99
CA ARG A 171 14.69 2.51 7.92
C ARG A 171 13.81 2.62 6.66
N MET A 172 13.14 1.53 6.26
CA MET A 172 12.25 1.51 5.09
C MET A 172 11.01 2.39 5.28
N GLU A 173 10.44 2.43 6.47
CA GLU A 173 9.33 3.32 6.83
C GLU A 173 9.76 4.79 6.70
N THR A 174 10.94 5.15 7.22
CA THR A 174 11.50 6.49 7.09
C THR A 174 11.73 6.85 5.61
N GLU A 175 12.34 5.95 4.84
CA GLU A 175 12.56 6.13 3.39
C GLU A 175 11.22 6.30 2.64
N LEU A 176 10.18 5.54 3.01
CA LEU A 176 8.84 5.67 2.45
C LEU A 176 8.25 7.06 2.69
N LEU A 177 8.32 7.57 3.94
CA LEU A 177 7.82 8.90 4.26
C LEU A 177 8.57 9.99 3.51
N VAL A 178 9.90 9.92 3.46
CA VAL A 178 10.73 10.89 2.71
C VAL A 178 10.31 10.91 1.24
N LEU A 179 10.13 9.75 0.61
CA LEU A 179 9.68 9.65 -0.79
C LEU A 179 8.27 10.18 -0.99
N TRP A 180 7.36 9.93 -0.04
CA TRP A 180 5.97 10.36 -0.14
C TRP A 180 5.79 11.85 0.15
N GLU A 181 6.56 12.41 1.08
CA GLU A 181 6.53 13.84 1.44
C GLU A 181 7.32 14.71 0.46
N ALA A 182 8.23 14.11 -0.32
CA ALA A 182 9.00 14.84 -1.32
C ALA A 182 8.07 15.47 -2.37
N PRO A 183 8.31 16.74 -2.76
CA PRO A 183 7.57 17.34 -3.86
C PRO A 183 7.80 16.52 -5.13
N ARG A 184 6.75 16.25 -5.89
CA ARG A 184 6.88 15.62 -7.22
C ARG A 184 7.76 16.54 -8.07
N SER A 185 8.85 16.00 -8.63
CA SER A 185 9.82 16.76 -9.39
C SER A 185 9.17 17.49 -10.59
N ALA A 186 9.66 18.69 -10.90
CA ALA A 186 9.18 19.53 -11.99
C ALA A 186 9.25 18.87 -13.39
N GLU A 187 9.97 17.76 -13.55
CA GLU A 187 10.05 17.00 -14.81
C GLU A 187 8.73 16.29 -15.16
N SER A 188 7.85 16.04 -14.20
CA SER A 188 6.45 15.62 -14.45
C SER A 188 5.62 16.74 -15.13
N PHE A 189 6.17 17.95 -15.26
CA PHE A 189 5.54 19.12 -15.85
C PHE A 189 5.43 19.09 -17.38
N MET A 190 6.13 18.17 -18.07
CA MET A 190 6.25 18.16 -19.53
C MET A 190 5.03 17.60 -20.28
N VAL A 191 3.94 17.26 -19.58
CA VAL A 191 2.68 16.79 -20.23
C VAL A 191 1.52 17.74 -19.89
N GLY A 192 1.67 19.04 -20.16
CA GLY A 192 0.56 19.97 -20.39
C GLY A 192 -0.56 20.10 -19.35
N ARG A 193 -0.39 19.64 -18.11
CA ARG A 193 -1.33 19.86 -17.01
C ARG A 193 -0.62 20.60 -15.88
N ALA A 194 -1.18 21.74 -15.47
CA ALA A 194 -0.80 22.46 -14.25
C ALA A 194 -1.11 21.56 -13.04
N PHE A 195 -0.20 20.63 -12.70
CA PHE A 195 -0.32 19.81 -11.51
C PHE A 195 0.26 20.58 -10.33
N GLN A 196 -0.59 20.99 -9.39
CA GLN A 196 -0.16 21.12 -8.00
C GLN A 196 0.58 19.83 -7.63
N ALA A 197 1.68 19.96 -6.89
CA ALA A 197 2.47 18.84 -6.39
C ALA A 197 1.65 18.02 -5.38
N ILE A 198 0.68 17.23 -5.89
CA ILE A 198 -0.17 16.40 -5.06
C ILE A 198 0.62 15.12 -4.78
N ARG A 199 0.81 14.80 -3.50
CA ARG A 199 1.39 13.53 -3.03
C ARG A 199 0.63 12.34 -3.63
N LYS A 200 1.29 11.19 -3.78
CA LYS A 200 0.58 9.95 -4.15
C LYS A 200 -0.46 9.62 -3.06
N THR A 201 -1.64 9.22 -3.49
CA THR A 201 -2.63 8.62 -2.57
C THR A 201 -2.17 7.22 -2.23
N ILE A 202 -2.01 6.89 -0.95
CA ILE A 202 -1.56 5.57 -0.52
C ILE A 202 -2.69 4.85 0.21
N LEU A 203 -2.94 3.61 -0.19
CA LEU A 203 -3.73 2.65 0.58
C LEU A 203 -2.79 1.54 1.04
N PHE A 204 -2.53 1.50 2.34
CA PHE A 204 -1.50 0.70 2.97
C PHE A 204 -2.13 -0.36 3.86
N VAL A 205 -1.88 -1.61 3.59
CA VAL A 205 -2.32 -2.73 4.43
C VAL A 205 -1.17 -3.16 5.32
N THR A 206 -1.43 -3.25 6.60
CA THR A 206 -0.51 -3.82 7.58
C THR A 206 -1.26 -4.54 8.69
N HIS A 207 -0.60 -5.45 9.38
CA HIS A 207 -1.05 -6.03 10.64
C HIS A 207 -0.37 -5.35 11.85
N ASP A 208 0.57 -4.45 11.61
CA ASP A 208 1.30 -3.70 12.63
C ASP A 208 0.65 -2.32 12.85
N LEU A 209 0.12 -2.12 14.06
CA LEU A 209 -0.57 -0.90 14.42
C LEU A 209 0.39 0.29 14.57
N GLU A 210 1.64 0.03 14.96
CA GLU A 210 2.65 1.09 15.05
C GLU A 210 3.02 1.62 13.67
N GLU A 211 3.18 0.73 12.66
CA GLU A 211 3.37 1.13 11.27
C GLU A 211 2.19 2.00 10.78
N ALA A 212 0.96 1.56 11.05
CA ALA A 212 -0.24 2.27 10.62
C ALA A 212 -0.30 3.69 11.18
N ILE A 213 -0.04 3.87 12.48
CA ILE A 213 -0.05 5.18 13.15
C ILE A 213 1.13 6.04 12.70
N ALA A 214 2.32 5.44 12.59
CA ALA A 214 3.53 6.16 12.24
C ALA A 214 3.46 6.76 10.83
N LEU A 215 2.85 6.05 9.88
CA LEU A 215 2.87 6.40 8.46
C LEU A 215 1.61 7.14 7.99
N ALA A 216 0.42 6.71 8.41
CA ALA A 216 -0.83 7.15 7.80
C ALA A 216 -1.37 8.48 8.35
N ASP A 217 -2.25 9.11 7.57
CA ASP A 217 -3.09 10.24 7.99
C ASP A 217 -4.41 9.76 8.61
N GLU A 218 -4.82 8.53 8.27
CA GLU A 218 -6.01 7.88 8.80
C GLU A 218 -5.78 6.37 8.93
N VAL A 219 -6.22 5.79 10.03
CA VAL A 219 -6.24 4.34 10.25
C VAL A 219 -7.68 3.84 10.21
N VAL A 220 -7.93 2.86 9.34
CA VAL A 220 -9.22 2.18 9.16
C VAL A 220 -9.11 0.76 9.70
N VAL A 221 -9.96 0.40 10.65
CA VAL A 221 -9.97 -0.93 11.27
C VAL A 221 -11.07 -1.77 10.63
N LEU A 222 -10.69 -2.94 10.11
CA LEU A 222 -11.63 -3.95 9.61
C LEU A 222 -11.97 -4.96 10.71
N SER A 223 -13.24 -5.40 10.74
CA SER A 223 -13.71 -6.45 11.64
C SER A 223 -13.06 -7.80 11.33
N ALA A 224 -13.18 -8.75 12.24
CA ALA A 224 -12.94 -10.16 11.94
C ALA A 224 -13.81 -10.62 10.75
N GLY A 225 -13.33 -11.61 9.99
CA GLY A 225 -14.14 -12.34 9.01
C GLY A 225 -14.98 -13.43 9.69
N PRO A 226 -15.94 -14.06 8.99
CA PRO A 226 -16.41 -13.70 7.65
C PRO A 226 -17.21 -12.41 7.58
N ALA A 227 -17.43 -11.93 6.35
CA ALA A 227 -18.22 -10.73 6.10
C ALA A 227 -17.66 -9.46 6.79
N SER A 228 -16.33 -9.29 6.71
CA SER A 228 -15.65 -8.13 7.29
C SER A 228 -16.22 -6.81 6.81
N HIS A 229 -16.30 -5.87 7.73
CA HIS A 229 -16.75 -4.50 7.49
C HIS A 229 -15.85 -3.51 8.25
N ILE A 230 -15.99 -2.22 8.00
CA ILE A 230 -15.24 -1.19 8.73
C ILE A 230 -15.89 -1.02 10.11
N VAL A 231 -15.10 -1.24 11.17
CA VAL A 231 -15.54 -1.05 12.57
C VAL A 231 -15.13 0.28 13.15
N ALA A 232 -14.02 0.86 12.64
CA ALA A 232 -13.57 2.16 13.11
C ALA A 232 -12.76 2.89 12.03
N ARG A 233 -12.77 4.22 12.11
CA ARG A 233 -11.92 5.13 11.34
C ARG A 233 -11.39 6.18 12.29
N HIS A 234 -10.06 6.31 12.34
CA HIS A 234 -9.39 7.24 13.23
C HIS A 234 -8.43 8.13 12.44
N PRO A 235 -8.62 9.46 12.45
CA PRO A 235 -7.63 10.38 11.92
C PRO A 235 -6.39 10.33 12.79
N VAL A 236 -5.22 10.39 12.17
CA VAL A 236 -3.91 10.45 12.84
C VAL A 236 -3.47 11.91 12.83
N ALA A 237 -3.85 12.64 13.87
CA ALA A 237 -3.54 14.07 14.03
C ALA A 237 -2.11 14.29 14.58
N LEU A 238 -1.12 13.57 14.05
CA LEU A 238 0.30 13.73 14.37
C LEU A 238 0.95 14.60 13.30
N GLU A 239 1.69 15.61 13.73
CA GLU A 239 2.32 16.59 12.83
C GLU A 239 3.30 15.96 11.86
N ARG A 240 3.52 16.63 10.72
CA ARG A 240 4.50 16.27 9.68
C ARG A 240 5.49 17.42 9.49
N PRO A 241 6.77 17.17 9.16
CA PRO A 241 7.37 15.83 8.93
C PRO A 241 7.52 15.04 10.23
N ARG A 242 7.39 13.71 10.12
CA ARG A 242 7.45 12.81 11.29
C ARG A 242 8.85 12.25 11.46
N ASP A 243 9.46 12.46 12.63
CA ASP A 243 10.61 11.68 13.08
C ASP A 243 10.08 10.38 13.71
N LEU A 244 10.23 9.26 13.03
CA LEU A 244 9.66 7.98 13.46
C LEU A 244 10.31 7.42 14.74
N LEU A 245 11.53 7.85 15.08
CA LEU A 245 12.20 7.41 16.31
C LEU A 245 11.62 8.12 17.53
N GLU A 246 11.47 9.45 17.44
CA GLU A 246 10.90 10.26 18.52
C GLU A 246 9.38 10.07 18.62
N LEU A 247 8.69 9.93 17.47
CA LEU A 247 7.24 9.86 17.40
C LEU A 247 6.67 8.73 18.25
N ARG A 248 7.25 7.53 18.18
CA ARG A 248 6.75 6.33 18.88
C ARG A 248 6.79 6.44 20.41
N THR A 249 7.62 7.32 20.94
CA THR A 249 7.72 7.57 22.38
C THR A 249 6.83 8.73 22.86
N SER A 250 6.21 9.46 21.92
CA SER A 250 5.36 10.60 22.24
C SER A 250 4.04 10.19 22.92
N ALA A 251 3.54 11.00 23.84
CA ALA A 251 2.28 10.75 24.53
C ALA A 251 1.11 10.64 23.54
N ALA A 252 1.06 11.50 22.53
CA ALA A 252 0.01 11.49 21.50
C ALA A 252 -0.02 10.19 20.69
N PHE A 253 1.15 9.63 20.35
CA PHE A 253 1.26 8.33 19.66
C PHE A 253 0.76 7.20 20.58
N ILE A 254 1.20 7.18 21.83
CA ILE A 254 0.83 6.14 22.80
C ILE A 254 -0.68 6.13 23.06
N ASP A 255 -1.30 7.30 23.20
CA ASP A 255 -2.74 7.42 23.43
C ASP A 255 -3.56 6.96 22.21
N LEU A 256 -3.12 7.32 21.00
CA LEU A 256 -3.74 6.85 19.77
C LEU A 256 -3.58 5.32 19.60
N TYR A 257 -2.38 4.80 19.92
CA TYR A 257 -2.12 3.36 19.92
C TYR A 257 -3.08 2.61 20.85
N ARG A 258 -3.22 3.09 22.10
CA ARG A 258 -4.15 2.48 23.08
C ARG A 258 -5.59 2.48 22.58
N THR A 259 -6.02 3.59 21.99
CA THR A 259 -7.38 3.74 21.45
C THR A 259 -7.64 2.74 20.33
N LEU A 260 -6.74 2.68 19.36
CA LEU A 260 -6.86 1.76 18.21
C LEU A 260 -6.69 0.30 18.64
N TRP A 261 -5.76 0.03 19.58
CA TRP A 261 -5.56 -1.32 20.10
C TRP A 261 -6.79 -1.86 20.83
N ALA A 262 -7.51 -1.03 21.56
CA ALA A 262 -8.76 -1.44 22.22
C ALA A 262 -9.77 -1.98 21.20
N VAL A 263 -9.97 -1.28 20.06
CA VAL A 263 -10.86 -1.72 18.99
C VAL A 263 -10.32 -2.98 18.30
N LEU A 264 -9.04 -2.97 17.90
CA LEU A 264 -8.43 -4.09 17.16
C LEU A 264 -8.40 -5.38 17.98
N ARG A 265 -8.12 -5.28 19.29
CA ARG A 265 -8.08 -6.42 20.21
C ARG A 265 -9.40 -7.18 20.24
N GLU A 266 -10.54 -6.49 20.25
CA GLU A 266 -11.85 -7.15 20.23
C GLU A 266 -12.01 -7.99 18.97
N GLU A 267 -11.62 -7.44 17.82
CA GLU A 267 -11.71 -8.14 16.54
C GLU A 267 -10.72 -9.32 16.44
N VAL A 268 -9.51 -9.18 17.01
CA VAL A 268 -8.55 -10.30 17.10
C VAL A 268 -9.12 -11.45 17.93
N ILE A 269 -9.74 -11.15 19.09
CA ILE A 269 -10.36 -12.16 19.96
C ILE A 269 -11.53 -12.86 19.23
N LYS A 270 -12.38 -12.12 18.52
CA LYS A 270 -13.47 -12.68 17.70
C LYS A 270 -12.89 -13.65 16.64
N SER A 271 -11.89 -13.22 15.90
CA SER A 271 -11.23 -14.04 14.87
C SER A 271 -10.64 -15.34 15.44
N GLN A 272 -10.03 -15.29 16.62
CA GLN A 272 -9.49 -16.50 17.28
C GLN A 272 -10.60 -17.48 17.68
N ARG A 273 -11.71 -16.97 18.22
CA ARG A 273 -12.87 -17.80 18.60
C ARG A 273 -13.52 -18.48 17.39
N GLU A 274 -13.61 -17.79 16.27
CA GLU A 274 -14.16 -18.35 15.03
C GLU A 274 -13.27 -19.46 14.46
N ARG A 275 -11.96 -19.27 14.46
CA ARG A 275 -10.98 -20.30 14.02
C ARG A 275 -10.99 -21.53 14.91
N SER A 276 -11.30 -21.40 16.20
CA SER A 276 -11.38 -22.53 17.13
C SER A 276 -12.69 -23.32 16.99
N ARG A 277 -13.66 -22.81 16.23
CA ARG A 277 -14.97 -23.46 15.98
C ARG A 277 -15.07 -24.11 14.60
N ALA A 278 -14.16 -23.76 13.69
CA ALA A 278 -14.05 -24.32 12.33
C ALA A 278 -13.09 -25.51 12.29
#